data_a43362e6fc8119e78387c39e0cbb9922
#
_entry.id   a43362e6fc8119e78387c39e0cbb9922
#
_cell.length_a   1.000
_cell.length_b   1.000
_cell.length_c   1.000
_cell.angle_alpha   90.00
_cell.angle_beta   90.00
_cell.angle_gamma   90.00
#
_symmetry.space_group_name_H-M   'P 1'
#
loop_
_entity.id
_entity.type
_entity.pdbx_description
1 polymer ?
#
loop_
_entity_poly.entity_id
_entity_poly.type
_entity_poly.pdbx_seq_one_letter_code
_entity_poly.pdbx_strand_id
1 'polypeptide(L)' 'MTKKLKITQIRSLIGSQPKHRLTMKALGFHRIRETLEKTDTPQIRGMVQQVRHLVTVEEVES' A
#
# COMPACT_ATOMS: atom_id res chain seq x y z
N MET A 1 -4.21 -18.41 11.92
CA MET A 1 -3.08 -17.48 11.70
C MET A 1 -3.48 -16.47 10.66
N THR A 2 -3.24 -15.21 10.95
CA THR A 2 -3.63 -14.12 10.07
C THR A 2 -2.43 -13.68 9.27
N LYS A 3 -2.55 -13.70 7.96
CA LYS A 3 -1.51 -13.14 7.09
C LYS A 3 -1.66 -11.64 7.03
N LYS A 4 -0.56 -10.94 7.07
CA LYS A 4 -0.53 -9.48 6.94
C LYS A 4 0.39 -9.09 5.81
N LEU A 5 0.07 -7.95 5.20
CA LEU A 5 0.90 -7.37 4.16
C LEU A 5 1.61 -6.16 4.75
N LYS A 6 2.92 -6.17 4.65
CA LYS A 6 3.74 -5.03 5.03
C LYS A 6 4.00 -4.21 3.78
N ILE A 7 3.44 -3.02 3.74
CA ILE A 7 3.45 -2.18 2.55
C ILE A 7 4.27 -0.94 2.85
N THR A 8 5.28 -0.67 2.03
CA THR A 8 6.15 0.48 2.19
C THR A 8 6.06 1.35 0.95
N GLN A 9 5.76 2.64 1.12
CA GLN A 9 5.76 3.59 0.01
C GLN A 9 7.19 3.93 -0.35
N ILE A 10 7.58 3.63 -1.59
CA ILE A 10 8.96 3.85 -2.06
C ILE A 10 9.09 5.01 -3.04
N ARG A 11 7.97 5.55 -3.52
CA ARG A 11 7.99 6.65 -4.47
C ARG A 11 7.04 7.75 -4.03
N SER A 12 7.38 8.98 -4.40
CA SER A 12 6.54 10.14 -4.15
C SER A 12 5.25 10.06 -4.94
N LEU A 13 4.18 10.65 -4.40
CA LEU A 13 2.90 10.75 -5.09
C LEU A 13 2.87 11.91 -6.08
N ILE A 14 3.92 12.73 -6.13
CA ILE A 14 4.01 13.84 -7.07
C ILE A 14 4.02 13.28 -8.48
N GLY A 15 3.10 13.76 -9.32
CA GLY A 15 2.96 13.26 -10.69
C GLY A 15 2.09 12.03 -10.83
N SER A 16 1.59 11.47 -9.73
CA SER A 16 0.70 10.31 -9.77
C SER A 16 -0.70 10.74 -10.17
N GLN A 17 -1.45 9.81 -10.78
CA GLN A 17 -2.84 10.05 -11.11
C GLN A 17 -3.67 10.23 -9.84
N PRO A 18 -4.73 11.07 -9.89
CA PRO A 18 -5.56 11.30 -8.70
C PRO A 18 -6.12 10.02 -8.09
N LYS A 19 -6.50 9.03 -8.91
CA LYS A 19 -7.03 7.77 -8.39
C LYS A 19 -5.99 7.02 -7.57
N HIS A 20 -4.71 7.09 -7.95
CA HIS A 20 -3.65 6.45 -7.20
C HIS A 20 -3.42 7.14 -5.86
N ARG A 21 -3.51 8.47 -5.84
CA ARG A 21 -3.42 9.22 -4.59
C ARG A 21 -4.54 8.85 -3.63
N LEU A 22 -5.76 8.71 -4.16
CA LEU A 22 -6.90 8.29 -3.35
C LEU A 22 -6.71 6.90 -2.77
N THR A 23 -6.19 5.98 -3.58
CA THR A 23 -5.93 4.61 -3.14
C THR A 23 -4.87 4.59 -2.03
N MET A 24 -3.78 5.34 -2.20
CA MET A 24 -2.75 5.45 -1.17
C MET A 24 -3.30 6.04 0.12
N LYS A 25 -4.15 7.06 -0.01
CA LYS A 25 -4.77 7.69 1.15
C LYS A 25 -5.71 6.72 1.85
N ALA A 26 -6.47 5.94 1.08
CA ALA A 26 -7.36 4.92 1.65
C ALA A 26 -6.59 3.84 2.39
N LEU A 27 -5.36 3.53 1.94
CA LEU A 27 -4.49 2.60 2.63
C LEU A 27 -3.92 3.20 3.92
N GLY A 28 -3.86 4.52 4.02
CA GLY A 28 -3.38 5.20 5.20
C GLY A 28 -2.02 5.85 5.05
N PHE A 29 -1.48 5.92 3.85
CA PHE A 29 -0.18 6.57 3.63
C PHE A 29 -0.30 8.08 3.64
N HIS A 30 0.60 8.73 4.36
CA HIS A 30 0.62 10.19 4.46
C HIS A 30 1.95 10.78 3.99
N ARG A 31 2.98 9.95 3.83
CA ARG A 31 4.30 10.44 3.43
C ARG A 31 5.08 9.32 2.75
N ILE A 32 6.14 9.72 2.03
CA ILE A 32 7.01 8.76 1.38
C ILE A 32 7.80 7.95 2.43
N ARG A 33 8.09 6.71 2.09
CA ARG A 33 8.84 5.76 2.93
C ARG A 33 8.10 5.34 4.20
N GLU A 34 6.83 5.64 4.29
CA GLU A 34 6.01 5.15 5.37
C GLU A 34 5.73 3.66 5.16
N THR A 35 5.79 2.89 6.25
CA THR A 35 5.50 1.46 6.23
C THR A 35 4.25 1.19 7.02
N LEU A 36 3.32 0.44 6.41
CA LEU A 36 2.07 0.07 7.06
C LEU A 36 1.88 -1.43 6.98
N GLU A 37 1.24 -1.98 8.00
CA GLU A 37 0.81 -3.39 8.00
C GLU A 37 -0.69 -3.44 7.87
N LYS A 38 -1.17 -4.24 6.92
CA LYS A 38 -2.60 -4.41 6.67
C LYS A 38 -2.92 -5.89 6.61
N THR A 39 -4.12 -6.24 7.05
CA THR A 39 -4.60 -7.61 6.95
C THR A 39 -4.69 -8.01 5.48
N ASP A 40 -4.24 -9.22 5.18
CA ASP A 40 -4.27 -9.74 3.81
C ASP A 40 -5.71 -10.09 3.42
N THR A 41 -6.38 -9.17 2.79
CA THR A 41 -7.75 -9.34 2.29
C THR A 41 -7.78 -9.05 0.80
N PRO A 42 -8.78 -9.59 0.07
CA PRO A 42 -8.91 -9.28 -1.35
C PRO A 42 -9.03 -7.78 -1.62
N GLN A 43 -9.66 -7.02 -0.72
CA GLN A 43 -9.79 -5.58 -0.88
C GLN A 43 -8.42 -4.90 -0.81
N ILE A 44 -7.61 -5.25 0.19
CA ILE A 44 -6.29 -4.67 0.36
C ILE A 44 -5.38 -5.07 -0.80
N ARG A 45 -5.44 -6.32 -1.23
CA ARG A 45 -4.64 -6.78 -2.37
C ARG A 45 -4.99 -6.02 -3.63
N GLY A 46 -6.28 -5.78 -3.88
CA GLY A 46 -6.72 -5.01 -5.04
C GLY A 46 -6.21 -3.58 -5.02
N MET A 47 -6.27 -2.94 -3.85
CA MET A 47 -5.78 -1.57 -3.69
C MET A 47 -4.26 -1.51 -3.90
N VAL A 48 -3.53 -2.44 -3.31
CA VAL A 48 -2.07 -2.51 -3.45
C VAL A 48 -1.68 -2.73 -4.90
N GLN A 49 -2.40 -3.58 -5.60
CA GLN A 49 -2.10 -3.86 -6.99
C GLN A 49 -2.22 -2.63 -7.88
N GLN A 50 -3.15 -1.73 -7.57
CA GLN A 50 -3.30 -0.49 -8.32
C GLN A 50 -2.12 0.45 -8.12
N VAL A 51 -1.45 0.38 -6.98
CA VAL A 51 -0.35 1.28 -6.65
C VAL A 51 0.99 0.54 -6.46
N ARG A 52 1.09 -0.67 -6.97
CA ARG A 52 2.30 -1.49 -6.78
C ARG A 52 3.57 -0.82 -7.34
N HIS A 53 3.42 0.07 -8.27
CA HIS A 53 4.55 0.83 -8.82
C HIS A 53 5.05 1.91 -7.85
N LEU A 54 4.30 2.17 -6.79
CA LEU A 54 4.63 3.18 -5.79
C LEU A 54 5.06 2.57 -4.46
N VAL A 55 4.83 1.28 -4.28
CA VAL A 55 5.08 0.61 -3.00
C VAL A 55 5.79 -0.72 -3.20
N THR A 56 6.42 -1.20 -2.12
CA THR A 56 6.87 -2.58 -2.04
C THR A 56 5.98 -3.31 -1.04
N VAL A 57 5.75 -4.59 -1.27
CA VAL A 57 4.87 -5.40 -0.43
C VAL A 57 5.61 -6.64 0.03
N GLU A 58 5.53 -6.93 1.32
CA GLU A 58 6.06 -8.16 1.89
C GLU A 58 4.92 -8.88 2.60
N GLU A 59 4.85 -10.19 2.43
CA GLU A 59 3.92 -11.01 3.19
C GLU A 59 4.53 -11.36 4.53
N VAL A 60 3.77 -11.13 5.59
CA VAL A 60 4.20 -11.40 6.95
C VAL A 60 3.16 -12.29 7.60
N GLU A 61 3.62 -13.37 8.20
CA GLU A 61 2.74 -14.23 9.01
C GLU A 61 2.90 -13.86 10.46
N SER A 62 1.77 -13.74 11.14
CA SER A 62 1.76 -13.43 12.56
C SER A 62 1.03 -14.52 13.33
#